data_4e1d4dac3e2c77a67f7c7cd51f885bc2
#
_entry.id   4e1d4dac3e2c77a67f7c7cd51f885bc2
#
_cell.length_a   1.000
_cell.length_b   1.000
_cell.length_c   1.000
_cell.angle_alpha   90.00
_cell.angle_beta   90.00
_cell.angle_gamma   90.00
#
_symmetry.space_group_name_H-M   'P 1'
#
loop_
_entity.id
_entity.type
_entity.pdbx_description
1 polymer ?
#
loop_
_entity_poly.entity_id
_entity_poly.type
_entity_poly.pdbx_seq_one_letter_code
_entity_poly.pdbx_strand_id
1 'polypeptide(L)'
;MLIYYPIVHMVWGGGWLAQLGVVDFAGGIVIHTTVGMAALAAALVLGKRRGFGPAINIPHSIPLAVLGSSLLWLGWFGFNAGSALASGGVAGNTVIVTHLASSVSALIWAGLSWMRTGKPSIVAVSYTHLTLPTILLV
;
A
#
# COMPACT_ATOMS: atom_id res chain seq x y z
N MET A 1 14.04 -1.61 14.52
CA MET A 1 15.05 -0.57 14.80
C MET A 1 16.26 -0.69 13.88
N LEU A 2 16.91 -1.85 13.75
CA LEU A 2 18.16 -2.03 12.97
C LEU A 2 18.01 -1.86 11.45
N ILE A 3 16.83 -1.98 10.88
CA ILE A 3 16.57 -1.82 9.45
C ILE A 3 15.90 -0.48 9.18
N TYR A 4 14.80 -0.19 9.86
CA TYR A 4 13.97 0.97 9.60
C TYR A 4 14.72 2.31 9.80
N TYR A 5 15.36 2.53 10.94
CA TYR A 5 16.02 3.79 11.20
C TYR A 5 17.20 4.11 10.26
N PRO A 6 18.07 3.16 9.88
CA PRO A 6 19.06 3.42 8.85
C PRO A 6 18.45 3.87 7.53
N ILE A 7 17.35 3.24 7.07
CA ILE A 7 16.69 3.61 5.82
C ILE A 7 16.03 4.98 5.93
N VAL A 8 15.37 5.29 7.05
CA VAL A 8 14.84 6.64 7.32
C VAL A 8 15.93 7.69 7.21
N HIS A 9 17.10 7.45 7.83
CA HIS A 9 18.23 8.38 7.76
C HIS A 9 18.75 8.52 6.32
N MET A 10 18.87 7.41 5.59
CA MET A 10 19.34 7.42 4.20
C MET A 10 18.47 8.29 3.29
N VAL A 11 17.14 8.29 3.49
CA VAL A 11 16.17 8.94 2.60
C VAL A 11 15.74 10.31 3.14
N TRP A 12 15.35 10.40 4.42
CA TRP A 12 14.78 11.62 5.01
C TRP A 12 15.75 12.34 5.96
N GLY A 13 16.81 11.67 6.40
CA GLY A 13 17.77 12.22 7.36
C GLY A 13 19.02 12.84 6.73
N GLY A 14 19.00 13.17 5.45
CA GLY A 14 20.17 13.73 4.75
C GLY A 14 21.28 12.71 4.44
N GLY A 15 20.97 11.42 4.50
CA GLY A 15 21.92 10.36 4.13
C GLY A 15 22.16 10.29 2.61
N TRP A 16 22.88 9.28 2.18
CA TRP A 16 23.40 9.19 0.82
C TRP A 16 22.32 9.14 -0.28
N LEU A 17 21.15 8.54 -0.01
CA LEU A 17 20.03 8.55 -0.96
C LEU A 17 19.43 9.96 -1.12
N ALA A 18 19.27 10.71 -0.03
CA ALA A 18 18.84 12.10 -0.09
C ALA A 18 19.84 12.96 -0.87
N GLN A 19 21.14 12.73 -0.69
CA GLN A 19 22.20 13.44 -1.42
C GLN A 19 22.21 13.11 -2.92
N LEU A 20 21.77 11.93 -3.31
CA LEU A 20 21.55 11.54 -4.71
C LEU A 20 20.27 12.15 -5.33
N GLY A 21 19.48 12.89 -4.54
CA GLY A 21 18.24 13.50 -5.00
C GLY A 21 17.02 12.59 -4.99
N VAL A 22 17.06 11.48 -4.24
CA VAL A 22 15.90 10.60 -4.08
C VAL A 22 14.81 11.35 -3.31
N VAL A 23 13.61 11.38 -3.89
CA VAL A 23 12.43 11.97 -3.27
C VAL A 23 11.49 10.87 -2.81
N ASP A 24 11.15 10.87 -1.54
CA ASP A 24 10.15 10.00 -0.94
C ASP A 24 9.15 10.86 -0.16
N PHE A 25 7.98 11.11 -0.75
CA PHE A 25 6.99 12.04 -0.20
C PHE A 25 6.25 11.46 1.01
N ALA A 26 5.75 10.23 0.87
CA ALA A 26 4.88 9.61 1.90
C ALA A 26 5.41 8.25 2.40
N GLY A 27 6.65 7.89 2.11
CA GLY A 27 7.25 6.65 2.59
C GLY A 27 7.20 5.48 1.62
N GLY A 28 7.15 5.74 0.32
CA GLY A 28 7.20 4.70 -0.70
C GLY A 28 8.44 3.81 -0.59
N ILE A 29 9.59 4.41 -0.34
CA ILE A 29 10.86 3.70 -0.11
C ILE A 29 11.00 3.32 1.37
N VAL A 30 10.92 4.32 2.25
CA VAL A 30 11.20 4.16 3.68
C VAL A 30 10.29 3.14 4.34
N ILE A 31 9.01 3.11 3.96
CA ILE A 31 8.00 2.23 4.58
C ILE A 31 7.67 1.06 3.65
N HIS A 32 7.15 1.32 2.45
CA HIS A 32 6.56 0.28 1.60
C HIS A 32 7.59 -0.65 0.97
N THR A 33 8.69 -0.13 0.42
CA THR A 33 9.75 -0.99 -0.11
C THR A 33 10.40 -1.79 1.01
N THR A 34 10.66 -1.16 2.15
CA THR A 34 11.27 -1.82 3.31
C THR A 34 10.38 -2.94 3.86
N VAL A 35 9.07 -2.70 4.01
CA VAL A 35 8.15 -3.74 4.48
C VAL A 35 7.92 -4.84 3.44
N GLY A 36 7.94 -4.49 2.16
CA GLY A 36 7.86 -5.46 1.08
C GLY A 36 9.03 -6.44 1.08
N MET A 37 10.23 -5.93 1.26
CA MET A 37 11.44 -6.77 1.40
C MET A 37 11.43 -7.61 2.68
N ALA A 38 10.96 -7.05 3.79
CA ALA A 38 10.80 -7.80 5.04
C ALA A 38 9.75 -8.92 4.90
N ALA A 39 8.63 -8.65 4.23
CA ALA A 39 7.61 -9.65 3.96
C ALA A 39 8.12 -10.77 3.04
N LEU A 40 8.91 -10.43 2.02
CA LEU A 40 9.57 -11.41 1.15
C LEU A 40 10.52 -12.31 1.94
N ALA A 41 11.39 -11.71 2.76
CA ALA A 41 12.30 -12.46 3.63
C ALA A 41 11.55 -13.39 4.59
N ALA A 42 10.49 -12.88 5.24
CA ALA A 42 9.65 -13.68 6.12
C ALA A 42 8.98 -14.84 5.37
N ALA A 43 8.46 -14.61 4.16
CA ALA A 43 7.83 -15.65 3.35
C ALA A 43 8.82 -16.75 2.95
N LEU A 44 10.07 -16.39 2.63
CA LEU A 44 11.13 -17.36 2.30
C LEU A 44 11.52 -18.21 3.51
N VAL A 45 11.62 -17.59 4.69
CA VAL A 45 12.00 -18.28 5.93
C VAL A 45 10.89 -19.19 6.45
N LEU A 46 9.65 -18.69 6.46
CA LEU A 46 8.50 -19.45 6.97
C LEU A 46 8.04 -20.55 6.00
N GLY A 47 8.35 -20.40 4.71
CA GLY A 47 7.94 -21.35 3.68
C GLY A 47 6.44 -21.36 3.42
N LYS A 48 5.95 -22.46 2.83
CA LYS A 48 4.54 -22.59 2.44
C LYS A 48 3.63 -22.73 3.66
N ARG A 49 2.56 -21.92 3.70
CA ARG A 49 1.52 -22.01 4.73
C ARG A 49 0.81 -23.38 4.70
N ARG A 50 0.20 -23.78 5.81
CA ARG A 50 -0.70 -24.94 5.86
C ARG A 50 -1.86 -24.75 4.86
N GLY A 51 -2.14 -25.76 4.04
CA GLY A 51 -3.16 -25.69 2.98
C GLY A 51 -2.74 -24.88 1.74
N PHE A 52 -1.44 -24.65 1.54
CA PHE A 52 -0.95 -24.09 0.28
C PHE A 52 -1.18 -25.06 -0.89
N GLY A 53 -1.88 -24.61 -1.93
CA GLY A 53 -2.23 -25.44 -3.09
C GLY A 53 -3.71 -25.26 -3.47
N PRO A 54 -4.39 -26.32 -3.92
CA PRO A 54 -5.76 -26.24 -4.44
C PRO A 54 -6.81 -25.91 -3.36
N ALA A 55 -6.46 -25.88 -2.09
CA ALA A 55 -7.38 -25.53 -1.01
C ALA A 55 -7.79 -24.05 -1.10
N ILE A 56 -9.09 -23.82 -1.30
CA ILE A 56 -9.66 -22.47 -1.29
C ILE A 56 -9.67 -21.96 0.15
N ASN A 57 -8.86 -20.93 0.42
CA ASN A 57 -8.92 -20.24 1.70
C ASN A 57 -10.06 -19.22 1.69
N ILE A 58 -11.14 -19.55 2.34
CA ILE A 58 -12.31 -18.67 2.47
C ILE A 58 -11.98 -17.58 3.50
N PRO A 59 -12.22 -16.29 3.19
CA PRO A 59 -12.08 -15.21 4.16
C PRO A 59 -12.96 -15.44 5.39
N HIS A 60 -12.42 -15.20 6.59
CA HIS A 60 -13.16 -15.35 7.85
C HIS A 60 -14.40 -14.47 7.90
N SER A 61 -14.28 -13.20 7.51
CA SER A 61 -15.39 -12.24 7.49
C SER A 61 -15.18 -11.18 6.41
N ILE A 62 -15.96 -11.24 5.34
CA ILE A 62 -15.95 -10.21 4.28
C ILE A 62 -16.42 -8.85 4.81
N PRO A 63 -17.51 -8.74 5.62
CA PRO A 63 -17.91 -7.45 6.16
C PRO A 63 -16.84 -6.76 7.00
N LEU A 64 -16.12 -7.49 7.84
CA LEU A 64 -15.02 -6.93 8.63
C LEU A 64 -13.84 -6.51 7.76
N ALA A 65 -13.54 -7.25 6.69
CA ALA A 65 -12.50 -6.87 5.75
C ALA A 65 -12.85 -5.55 5.02
N VAL A 66 -14.09 -5.40 4.58
CA VAL A 66 -14.58 -4.16 3.94
C VAL A 66 -14.56 -2.99 4.93
N LEU A 67 -15.03 -3.19 6.15
CA LEU A 67 -14.99 -2.15 7.19
C LEU A 67 -13.55 -1.71 7.48
N GLY A 68 -12.64 -2.66 7.68
CA GLY A 68 -11.22 -2.37 7.92
C GLY A 68 -10.57 -1.63 6.75
N SER A 69 -10.86 -2.02 5.52
CA SER A 69 -10.38 -1.35 4.31
C SER A 69 -10.91 0.08 4.19
N SER A 70 -12.17 0.30 4.54
CA SER A 70 -12.78 1.65 4.51
C SER A 70 -12.14 2.58 5.54
N LEU A 71 -11.86 2.08 6.74
CA LEU A 71 -11.15 2.84 7.78
C LEU A 71 -9.70 3.13 7.38
N LEU A 72 -9.01 2.15 6.77
CA LEU A 72 -7.68 2.37 6.22
C LEU A 72 -7.69 3.41 5.11
N TRP A 73 -8.66 3.37 4.21
CA TRP A 73 -8.78 4.37 3.13
C TRP A 73 -8.96 5.78 3.69
N LEU A 74 -9.82 5.95 4.68
CA LEU A 74 -9.97 7.23 5.36
C LEU A 74 -8.64 7.71 5.98
N GLY A 75 -7.92 6.81 6.68
CA GLY A 75 -6.61 7.11 7.26
C GLY A 75 -5.54 7.42 6.20
N TRP A 76 -5.69 6.85 4.99
CA TRP A 76 -4.72 7.04 3.90
C TRP A 76 -4.70 8.47 3.33
N PHE A 77 -5.82 9.18 3.39
CA PHE A 77 -5.82 10.62 3.09
C PHE A 77 -4.90 11.38 4.04
N GLY A 78 -4.96 11.06 5.34
CA GLY A 78 -4.05 11.62 6.33
C GLY A 78 -2.60 11.18 6.10
N PHE A 79 -2.39 9.91 5.78
CA PHE A 79 -1.07 9.36 5.50
C PHE A 79 -0.39 10.08 4.31
N ASN A 80 -1.05 10.17 3.17
CA ASN A 80 -0.48 10.78 1.98
C ASN A 80 -0.52 12.32 2.03
N ALA A 81 -1.68 12.92 2.24
CA ALA A 81 -1.81 14.38 2.23
C ALA A 81 -1.15 15.02 3.44
N GLY A 82 -1.17 14.36 4.61
CA GLY A 82 -0.47 14.81 5.80
C GLY A 82 1.05 14.85 5.62
N SER A 83 1.61 14.08 4.72
CA SER A 83 3.04 14.11 4.37
C SER A 83 3.49 15.45 3.75
N ALA A 84 2.56 16.29 3.30
CA ALA A 84 2.85 17.65 2.92
C ALA A 84 3.28 18.54 4.10
N LEU A 85 3.03 18.13 5.35
CA LEU A 85 3.35 18.82 6.61
C LEU A 85 2.77 20.25 6.69
N ALA A 86 1.88 20.61 5.80
CA ALA A 86 1.21 21.91 5.74
C ALA A 86 -0.14 21.80 5.02
N SER A 87 -1.09 22.66 5.37
CA SER A 87 -2.31 22.85 4.60
C SER A 87 -2.01 23.68 3.35
N GLY A 88 -2.52 23.27 2.20
CA GLY A 88 -2.30 24.01 0.96
C GLY A 88 -2.54 23.19 -0.30
N GLY A 89 -2.14 23.73 -1.44
CA GLY A 89 -2.36 23.12 -2.76
C GLY A 89 -1.74 21.73 -2.90
N VAL A 90 -0.56 21.49 -2.32
CA VAL A 90 0.11 20.19 -2.35
C VAL A 90 -0.72 19.14 -1.60
N ALA A 91 -1.14 19.45 -0.38
CA ALA A 91 -1.99 18.55 0.41
C ALA A 91 -3.33 18.27 -0.30
N GLY A 92 -3.99 19.31 -0.81
CA GLY A 92 -5.25 19.20 -1.55
C GLY A 92 -5.12 18.35 -2.82
N ASN A 93 -4.07 18.59 -3.62
CA ASN A 93 -3.80 17.77 -4.79
C ASN A 93 -3.54 16.31 -4.43
N THR A 94 -2.79 16.07 -3.34
CA THR A 94 -2.49 14.72 -2.88
C THR A 94 -3.75 13.96 -2.45
N VAL A 95 -4.74 14.63 -1.83
CA VAL A 95 -6.05 14.02 -1.54
C VAL A 95 -6.72 13.56 -2.83
N ILE A 96 -6.79 14.43 -3.84
CA ILE A 96 -7.44 14.12 -5.12
C ILE A 96 -6.75 12.96 -5.82
N VAL A 97 -5.44 13.01 -5.95
CA VAL A 97 -4.64 11.96 -6.60
C VAL A 97 -4.77 10.63 -5.87
N THR A 98 -4.70 10.63 -4.55
CA THR A 98 -4.88 9.43 -3.72
C THR A 98 -6.25 8.82 -3.95
N HIS A 99 -7.31 9.64 -3.96
CA HIS A 99 -8.67 9.16 -4.18
C HIS A 99 -8.86 8.58 -5.58
N LEU A 100 -8.42 9.29 -6.61
CA LEU A 100 -8.55 8.84 -8.00
C LEU A 100 -7.76 7.56 -8.26
N ALA A 101 -6.50 7.50 -7.83
CA ALA A 101 -5.65 6.32 -8.02
C ALA A 101 -6.24 5.08 -7.34
N SER A 102 -6.70 5.21 -6.10
CA SER A 102 -7.33 4.12 -5.35
C SER A 102 -8.63 3.64 -6.01
N SER A 103 -9.50 4.58 -6.42
CA SER A 103 -10.78 4.28 -7.05
C SER A 103 -10.60 3.58 -8.41
N VAL A 104 -9.72 4.11 -9.25
CA VAL A 104 -9.42 3.50 -10.57
C VAL A 104 -8.81 2.12 -10.41
N SER A 105 -7.85 1.96 -9.50
CA SER A 105 -7.24 0.65 -9.20
C SER A 105 -8.28 -0.36 -8.74
N ALA A 106 -9.20 0.03 -7.85
CA ALA A 106 -10.28 -0.83 -7.37
C ALA A 106 -11.21 -1.27 -8.51
N LEU A 107 -11.60 -0.35 -9.38
CA LEU A 107 -12.47 -0.63 -10.54
C LEU A 107 -11.80 -1.58 -11.54
N ILE A 108 -10.53 -1.32 -11.89
CA ILE A 108 -9.77 -2.18 -12.81
C ILE A 108 -9.62 -3.59 -12.21
N TRP A 109 -9.25 -3.69 -10.93
CA TRP A 109 -9.08 -4.99 -10.28
C TRP A 109 -10.38 -5.76 -10.16
N ALA A 110 -11.48 -5.09 -9.82
CA ALA A 110 -12.80 -5.69 -9.79
C ALA A 110 -13.20 -6.21 -11.17
N GLY A 111 -12.97 -5.42 -12.22
CA GLY A 111 -13.24 -5.79 -13.61
C GLY A 111 -12.42 -7.01 -14.06
N LEU A 112 -11.11 -6.98 -13.83
CA LEU A 112 -10.22 -8.11 -14.18
C LEU A 112 -10.57 -9.39 -13.41
N SER A 113 -10.89 -9.25 -12.12
CA SER A 113 -11.35 -10.38 -11.31
C SER A 113 -12.65 -10.96 -11.87
N TRP A 114 -13.61 -10.10 -12.20
CA TRP A 114 -14.88 -10.50 -12.77
C TRP A 114 -14.70 -11.24 -14.11
N MET A 115 -13.88 -10.70 -14.99
CA MET A 115 -13.59 -11.34 -16.29
C MET A 115 -12.94 -12.71 -16.15
N ARG A 116 -12.09 -12.92 -15.13
CA ARG A 116 -11.37 -14.20 -14.93
C ARG A 116 -12.14 -15.23 -14.13
N THR A 117 -12.93 -14.82 -13.18
CA THR A 117 -13.56 -15.73 -12.20
C THR A 117 -15.09 -15.72 -12.23
N GLY A 118 -15.70 -14.88 -13.08
CA GLY A 118 -17.15 -14.70 -13.16
C GLY A 118 -17.75 -13.93 -11.99
N LYS A 119 -16.93 -13.49 -11.01
CA LYS A 119 -17.38 -12.72 -9.85
C LYS A 119 -16.31 -11.71 -9.42
N PRO A 120 -16.69 -10.48 -9.04
CA PRO A 120 -15.72 -9.53 -8.50
C PRO A 120 -15.23 -9.99 -7.11
N SER A 121 -13.93 -10.02 -6.91
CA SER A 121 -13.34 -10.37 -5.62
C SER A 121 -13.20 -9.12 -4.74
N ILE A 122 -14.16 -8.89 -3.85
CA ILE A 122 -14.16 -7.74 -2.95
C ILE A 122 -12.90 -7.74 -2.05
N VAL A 123 -12.49 -8.90 -1.54
CA VAL A 123 -11.33 -9.00 -0.65
C VAL A 123 -10.04 -8.67 -1.38
N ALA A 124 -9.83 -9.21 -2.59
CA ALA A 124 -8.65 -8.90 -3.39
C ALA A 124 -8.60 -7.40 -3.76
N VAL A 125 -9.73 -6.81 -4.12
CA VAL A 125 -9.87 -5.37 -4.39
C VAL A 125 -9.47 -4.54 -3.16
N SER A 126 -9.98 -4.90 -1.99
CA SER A 126 -9.73 -4.16 -0.74
C SER A 126 -8.26 -4.12 -0.32
N TYR A 127 -7.51 -5.20 -0.57
CA TYR A 127 -6.09 -5.24 -0.21
C TYR A 127 -5.20 -4.55 -1.24
N THR A 128 -5.47 -4.70 -2.52
CA THR A 128 -4.58 -4.20 -3.58
C THR A 128 -4.70 -2.70 -3.82
N HIS A 129 -5.88 -2.13 -3.77
CA HIS A 129 -6.04 -0.70 -4.05
C HIS A 129 -5.47 0.22 -2.97
N LEU A 130 -5.23 -0.29 -1.76
CA LEU A 130 -4.60 0.48 -0.69
C LEU A 130 -3.07 0.57 -0.85
N THR A 131 -2.44 -0.43 -1.48
CA THR A 131 -0.98 -0.47 -1.61
C THR A 131 -0.47 0.13 -2.92
N LEU A 132 -1.22 0.01 -4.02
CA LEU A 132 -0.82 0.51 -5.34
C LEU A 132 -0.68 2.05 -5.44
N PRO A 133 -1.55 2.88 -4.82
CA PRO A 133 -1.44 4.33 -4.94
C PRO A 133 -0.16 4.93 -4.35
N THR A 134 0.47 4.26 -3.41
CA THR A 134 1.72 4.72 -2.80
C THR A 134 2.94 4.56 -3.71
N ILE A 135 2.88 3.63 -4.66
CA ILE A 135 3.97 3.39 -5.62
C ILE A 135 3.90 4.40 -6.79
N LEU A 136 2.71 4.93 -7.09
CA LEU A 136 2.49 5.86 -8.21
C LEU A 136 2.69 7.33 -7.86
N LEU A 137 2.97 7.65 -6.60
CA LEU A 137 3.21 9.02 -6.11
C LEU A 137 4.71 9.34 -5.96
N VAL A 138 5.58 8.54 -6.55
CA VAL A 138 7.03 8.81 -6.62
C VAL A 138 7.36 9.50 -7.91
#